data_d76314841bcdc0ffcbc4a12d2f364862
#
_entry.id   d76314841bcdc0ffcbc4a12d2f364862
#
_cell.length_a   1.000
_cell.length_b   1.000
_cell.length_c   1.000
_cell.angle_alpha   90.00
_cell.angle_beta   90.00
_cell.angle_gamma   90.00
#
_symmetry.space_group_name_H-M   'P 1'
#
loop_
_entity.id
_entity.type
_entity.pdbx_description
1 polymer ?
#
loop_
_entity_poly.entity_id
_entity_poly.type
_entity_poly.pdbx_seq_one_letter_code
_entity_poly.pdbx_strand_id
1 'polypeptide(L)'
;RDLFAERGFKGTSTRDIAERAGVSEVMIFRHFGTKANLFQESVVEPFTSFMQDYIADYHSREHGKLSPEEEGRALYTGLFEVLRAERQALLALMAARQFDDLPDTASAKVDAAFGQVLALLEKVVAIEAEERHFTDFDLAPTVRVMFSMVLAAALHGDWMGMGRTVSYDRVLDTMTQLTVRGLRVPPST
;
A
#
# COMPACT_ATOMS: atom_id res chain seq x y z
N ARG A 1 11.50 13.29 -3.71
CA ARG A 1 11.02 12.08 -3.06
C ARG A 1 11.94 11.68 -1.90
N ASP A 2 13.22 11.44 -2.14
CA ASP A 2 14.19 10.96 -1.13
C ASP A 2 14.28 11.84 0.11
N LEU A 3 14.23 13.17 -0.05
CA LEU A 3 14.23 14.10 1.08
C LEU A 3 13.00 13.94 1.98
N PHE A 4 11.83 13.70 1.41
CA PHE A 4 10.64 13.41 2.20
C PHE A 4 10.78 12.09 2.96
N ALA A 5 11.38 11.09 2.36
CA ALA A 5 11.65 9.82 3.01
C ALA A 5 12.70 9.95 4.14
N GLU A 6 13.73 10.79 3.94
CA GLU A 6 14.82 11.01 4.90
C GLU A 6 14.39 11.90 6.10
N ARG A 7 13.61 12.94 5.86
CA ARG A 7 13.36 14.04 6.83
C ARG A 7 11.89 14.27 7.17
N GLY A 8 11.00 13.50 6.56
CA GLY A 8 9.56 13.70 6.67
C GLY A 8 9.06 14.93 5.90
N PHE A 9 7.75 15.13 5.90
CA PHE A 9 7.13 16.27 5.21
C PHE A 9 7.56 17.60 5.83
N LYS A 10 7.51 17.73 7.14
CA LYS A 10 7.81 19.00 7.85
C LYS A 10 9.29 19.37 7.77
N GLY A 11 10.17 18.38 7.92
CA GLY A 11 11.62 18.57 7.89
C GLY A 11 12.22 18.81 6.51
N THR A 12 11.41 18.79 5.45
CA THR A 12 11.85 18.98 4.05
C THR A 12 11.38 20.33 3.54
N SER A 13 12.28 21.20 3.09
CA SER A 13 11.91 22.46 2.42
C SER A 13 11.89 22.30 0.90
N THR A 14 11.09 23.12 0.21
CA THR A 14 11.11 23.21 -1.26
C THR A 14 12.45 23.67 -1.80
N ARG A 15 13.16 24.47 -1.03
CA ARG A 15 14.52 24.92 -1.34
C ARG A 15 15.52 23.77 -1.34
N ASP A 16 15.48 22.89 -0.30
CA ASP A 16 16.37 21.71 -0.24
C ASP A 16 16.09 20.74 -1.41
N ILE A 17 14.81 20.62 -1.78
CA ILE A 17 14.42 19.79 -2.93
C ILE A 17 14.95 20.39 -4.23
N ALA A 18 14.81 21.71 -4.42
CA ALA A 18 15.31 22.41 -5.59
C ALA A 18 16.84 22.27 -5.73
N GLU A 19 17.57 22.46 -4.63
CA GLU A 19 19.02 22.30 -4.56
C GLU A 19 19.44 20.86 -4.94
N ARG A 20 18.81 19.85 -4.34
CA ARG A 20 19.11 18.44 -4.64
C ARG A 20 18.76 18.06 -6.08
N ALA A 21 17.71 18.64 -6.65
CA ALA A 21 17.28 18.40 -8.03
C ALA A 21 18.05 19.21 -9.08
N GLY A 22 18.90 20.15 -8.67
CA GLY A 22 19.63 21.03 -9.58
C GLY A 22 18.75 22.02 -10.34
N VAL A 23 17.60 22.41 -9.75
CA VAL A 23 16.64 23.36 -10.34
C VAL A 23 16.43 24.56 -9.42
N SER A 24 15.77 25.61 -9.91
CA SER A 24 15.39 26.72 -9.04
C SER A 24 14.13 26.42 -8.24
N GLU A 25 14.01 26.95 -7.04
CA GLU A 25 12.80 26.82 -6.23
C GLU A 25 11.56 27.39 -6.94
N VAL A 26 11.74 28.44 -7.75
CA VAL A 26 10.70 29.04 -8.59
C VAL A 26 10.14 28.01 -9.61
N MET A 27 10.99 27.16 -10.18
CA MET A 27 10.54 26.08 -11.07
C MET A 27 9.67 25.06 -10.33
N ILE A 28 10.04 24.70 -9.10
CA ILE A 28 9.21 23.80 -8.27
C ILE A 28 7.84 24.42 -8.01
N PHE A 29 7.79 25.68 -7.56
CA PHE A 29 6.52 26.35 -7.33
C PHE A 29 5.69 26.54 -8.59
N ARG A 30 6.34 26.80 -9.74
CA ARG A 30 5.62 26.93 -11.03
C ARG A 30 5.03 25.62 -11.50
N HIS A 31 5.66 24.48 -11.20
CA HIS A 31 5.20 23.16 -11.64
C HIS A 31 4.16 22.57 -10.68
N PHE A 32 4.46 22.56 -9.40
CA PHE A 32 3.67 21.89 -8.37
C PHE A 32 2.73 22.83 -7.57
N GLY A 33 2.98 24.14 -7.64
CA GLY A 33 2.22 25.15 -6.90
C GLY A 33 2.48 25.17 -5.39
N THR A 34 2.46 24.02 -4.73
CA THR A 34 2.67 23.89 -3.28
C THR A 34 3.57 22.70 -2.95
N LYS A 35 4.20 22.74 -1.76
CA LYS A 35 4.94 21.59 -1.22
C LYS A 35 4.04 20.36 -1.03
N ALA A 36 2.77 20.57 -0.69
CA ALA A 36 1.80 19.49 -0.52
C ALA A 36 1.50 18.79 -1.86
N ASN A 37 1.34 19.54 -2.95
CA ASN A 37 1.16 18.96 -4.27
C ASN A 37 2.43 18.22 -4.73
N LEU A 38 3.61 18.83 -4.52
CA LEU A 38 4.88 18.16 -4.81
C LEU A 38 5.01 16.83 -4.06
N PHE A 39 4.64 16.78 -2.79
CA PHE A 39 4.62 15.56 -1.99
C PHE A 39 3.64 14.54 -2.56
N GLN A 40 2.43 14.97 -2.89
CA GLN A 40 1.43 14.11 -3.51
C GLN A 40 1.93 13.47 -4.80
N GLU A 41 2.40 14.30 -5.75
CA GLU A 41 2.85 13.81 -7.06
C GLU A 41 4.13 12.95 -6.97
N SER A 42 4.99 13.21 -5.99
CA SER A 42 6.26 12.47 -5.85
C SER A 42 6.17 11.22 -4.96
N VAL A 43 5.19 11.13 -4.06
CA VAL A 43 5.10 10.05 -3.06
C VAL A 43 3.80 9.27 -3.21
N VAL A 44 2.66 9.97 -3.25
CA VAL A 44 1.34 9.32 -3.22
C VAL A 44 0.96 8.74 -4.57
N GLU A 45 1.10 9.51 -5.65
CA GLU A 45 0.71 9.09 -7.00
C GLU A 45 1.50 7.87 -7.53
N PRO A 46 2.83 7.79 -7.38
CA PRO A 46 3.56 6.60 -7.81
C PRO A 46 3.10 5.32 -7.13
N PHE A 47 2.76 5.40 -5.83
CA PHE A 47 2.21 4.27 -5.10
C PHE A 47 0.81 3.89 -5.62
N THR A 48 -0.06 4.88 -5.82
CA THR A 48 -1.42 4.64 -6.33
C THR A 48 -1.39 4.08 -7.76
N SER A 49 -0.56 4.66 -8.64
CA SER A 49 -0.38 4.19 -10.02
C SER A 49 0.11 2.75 -10.06
N PHE A 50 1.13 2.44 -9.27
CA PHE A 50 1.63 1.07 -9.18
C PHE A 50 0.52 0.10 -8.74
N MET A 51 -0.26 0.45 -7.72
CA MET A 51 -1.36 -0.39 -7.26
C MET A 51 -2.43 -0.58 -8.34
N GLN A 52 -2.73 0.46 -9.11
CA GLN A 52 -3.66 0.38 -10.25
C GLN A 52 -3.12 -0.58 -11.33
N ASP A 53 -1.85 -0.44 -11.69
CA ASP A 53 -1.19 -1.28 -12.70
C ASP A 53 -1.14 -2.75 -12.24
N TYR A 54 -0.79 -2.98 -10.97
CA TYR A 54 -0.77 -4.32 -10.39
C TYR A 54 -2.16 -4.99 -10.44
N ILE A 55 -3.20 -4.25 -10.09
CA ILE A 55 -4.57 -4.76 -10.08
C ILE A 55 -5.08 -4.95 -11.51
N ALA A 56 -4.74 -4.06 -12.45
CA ALA A 56 -5.08 -4.24 -13.86
C ALA A 56 -4.41 -5.49 -14.45
N ASP A 57 -3.13 -5.71 -14.13
CA ASP A 57 -2.41 -6.93 -14.51
C ASP A 57 -3.06 -8.17 -13.88
N TYR A 58 -3.42 -8.11 -12.59
CA TYR A 58 -4.13 -9.19 -11.92
C TYR A 58 -5.44 -9.53 -12.63
N HIS A 59 -6.27 -8.55 -12.98
CA HIS A 59 -7.51 -8.75 -13.72
C HIS A 59 -7.31 -9.31 -15.14
N SER A 60 -6.17 -9.04 -15.76
CA SER A 60 -5.87 -9.55 -17.11
C SER A 60 -5.43 -11.00 -17.14
N ARG A 61 -5.07 -11.57 -16.00
CA ARG A 61 -4.66 -12.97 -15.88
C ARG A 61 -5.86 -13.89 -16.01
N GLU A 62 -5.64 -15.09 -16.51
CA GLU A 62 -6.65 -16.13 -16.48
C GLU A 62 -6.84 -16.63 -15.04
N HIS A 63 -7.95 -16.25 -14.42
CA HIS A 63 -8.32 -16.67 -13.08
C HIS A 63 -8.71 -18.14 -13.04
N GLY A 64 -8.63 -18.75 -11.84
CA GLY A 64 -9.07 -20.14 -11.63
C GLY A 64 -8.07 -21.22 -12.03
N LYS A 65 -6.91 -20.87 -12.61
CA LYS A 65 -5.84 -21.85 -12.91
C LYS A 65 -4.99 -22.21 -11.69
N LEU A 66 -4.83 -21.26 -10.77
CA LEU A 66 -4.08 -21.44 -9.54
C LEU A 66 -5.01 -21.81 -8.39
N SER A 67 -4.47 -22.52 -7.40
CA SER A 67 -5.18 -22.75 -6.15
C SER A 67 -5.41 -21.41 -5.39
N PRO A 68 -6.40 -21.35 -4.48
CA PRO A 68 -6.60 -20.15 -3.64
C PRO A 68 -5.36 -19.75 -2.86
N GLU A 69 -4.56 -20.73 -2.45
CA GLU A 69 -3.30 -20.51 -1.75
C GLU A 69 -2.23 -19.88 -2.64
N GLU A 70 -2.12 -20.31 -3.90
CA GLU A 70 -1.18 -19.76 -4.87
C GLU A 70 -1.56 -18.33 -5.26
N GLU A 71 -2.85 -18.06 -5.53
CA GLU A 71 -3.34 -16.70 -5.82
C GLU A 71 -3.16 -15.76 -4.62
N GLY A 72 -3.58 -16.19 -3.44
CA GLY A 72 -3.41 -15.39 -2.22
C GLY A 72 -1.94 -15.12 -1.93
N ARG A 73 -1.05 -16.10 -2.17
CA ARG A 73 0.40 -15.93 -2.00
C ARG A 73 0.97 -14.92 -3.01
N ALA A 74 0.54 -14.98 -4.26
CA ALA A 74 0.96 -14.05 -5.30
C ALA A 74 0.52 -12.60 -4.96
N LEU A 75 -0.73 -12.42 -4.51
CA LEU A 75 -1.25 -11.13 -4.07
C LEU A 75 -0.44 -10.55 -2.91
N TYR A 76 -0.22 -11.33 -1.84
CA TYR A 76 0.55 -10.87 -0.69
C TYR A 76 2.01 -10.57 -1.04
N THR A 77 2.64 -11.37 -1.92
CA THR A 77 4.01 -11.13 -2.36
C THR A 77 4.11 -9.82 -3.14
N GLY A 78 3.26 -9.61 -4.12
CA GLY A 78 3.27 -8.39 -4.92
C GLY A 78 3.01 -7.14 -4.06
N LEU A 79 1.98 -7.16 -3.19
CA LEU A 79 1.71 -6.07 -2.26
C LEU A 79 2.91 -5.80 -1.34
N PHE A 80 3.51 -6.84 -0.78
CA PHE A 80 4.67 -6.71 0.11
C PHE A 80 5.87 -6.06 -0.59
N GLU A 81 6.20 -6.50 -1.80
CA GLU A 81 7.34 -5.98 -2.58
C GLU A 81 7.18 -4.49 -2.85
N VAL A 82 5.98 -4.07 -3.25
CA VAL A 82 5.67 -2.66 -3.51
C VAL A 82 5.74 -1.81 -2.26
N LEU A 83 5.04 -2.24 -1.21
CA LEU A 83 5.02 -1.51 0.06
C LEU A 83 6.42 -1.41 0.65
N ARG A 84 7.26 -2.44 0.47
CA ARG A 84 8.64 -2.43 0.94
C ARG A 84 9.54 -1.53 0.09
N ALA A 85 9.37 -1.50 -1.22
CA ALA A 85 10.10 -0.58 -2.10
C ALA A 85 9.82 0.88 -1.74
N GLU A 86 8.58 1.20 -1.36
CA GLU A 86 8.14 2.55 -1.00
C GLU A 86 8.15 2.82 0.52
N ARG A 87 8.73 1.91 1.31
CA ARG A 87 8.67 1.93 2.78
C ARG A 87 8.98 3.28 3.40
N GLN A 88 10.07 3.93 2.99
CA GLN A 88 10.49 5.20 3.59
C GLN A 88 9.48 6.33 3.28
N ALA A 89 8.99 6.37 2.06
CA ALA A 89 7.99 7.34 1.65
C ALA A 89 6.65 7.13 2.40
N LEU A 90 6.23 5.87 2.55
CA LEU A 90 5.02 5.52 3.31
C LEU A 90 5.15 5.86 4.80
N LEU A 91 6.29 5.57 5.42
CA LEU A 91 6.55 5.96 6.81
C LEU A 91 6.51 7.48 6.99
N ALA A 92 7.12 8.24 6.07
CA ALA A 92 7.07 9.70 6.08
C ALA A 92 5.64 10.22 5.93
N LEU A 93 4.84 9.59 5.06
CA LEU A 93 3.43 9.92 4.86
C LEU A 93 2.60 9.65 6.11
N MET A 94 2.77 8.47 6.72
CA MET A 94 2.05 8.10 7.94
C MET A 94 2.40 9.01 9.11
N ALA A 95 3.69 9.35 9.25
CA ALA A 95 4.14 10.29 10.28
C ALA A 95 3.54 11.69 10.06
N ALA A 96 3.56 12.20 8.82
CA ALA A 96 2.96 13.49 8.49
C ALA A 96 1.45 13.51 8.76
N ARG A 97 0.75 12.42 8.48
CA ARG A 97 -0.68 12.27 8.75
C ARG A 97 -1.00 12.18 10.24
N GLN A 98 -0.17 11.46 11.00
CA GLN A 98 -0.37 11.22 12.43
C GLN A 98 -0.15 12.50 13.28
N PHE A 99 0.78 13.35 12.88
CA PHE A 99 1.19 14.52 13.67
C PHE A 99 0.64 15.85 13.13
N ASP A 100 -0.44 15.81 12.33
CA ASP A 100 -1.09 16.98 11.72
C ASP A 100 -0.14 17.92 10.96
N ASP A 101 0.92 17.34 10.39
CA ASP A 101 1.92 18.10 9.62
C ASP A 101 1.49 18.36 8.17
N LEU A 102 0.38 17.73 7.72
CA LEU A 102 -0.18 17.93 6.40
C LEU A 102 -1.32 18.97 6.44
N PRO A 103 -1.38 19.89 5.48
CA PRO A 103 -2.58 20.71 5.27
C PRO A 103 -3.81 19.83 5.00
N ASP A 104 -5.00 20.26 5.40
CA ASP A 104 -6.27 19.52 5.23
C ASP A 104 -6.48 19.02 3.80
N THR A 105 -6.17 19.85 2.81
CA THR A 105 -6.28 19.50 1.40
C THR A 105 -5.33 18.35 0.99
N ALA A 106 -4.11 18.31 1.54
CA ALA A 106 -3.16 17.25 1.27
C ALA A 106 -3.56 15.96 2.02
N SER A 107 -4.04 16.10 3.26
CA SER A 107 -4.58 14.98 4.04
C SER A 107 -5.75 14.30 3.31
N ALA A 108 -6.73 15.08 2.83
CA ALA A 108 -7.87 14.56 2.07
C ALA A 108 -7.46 13.81 0.79
N LYS A 109 -6.43 14.29 0.09
CA LYS A 109 -5.91 13.62 -1.11
C LYS A 109 -5.24 12.28 -0.77
N VAL A 110 -4.50 12.22 0.34
CA VAL A 110 -3.91 10.98 0.84
C VAL A 110 -5.00 9.98 1.22
N ASP A 111 -6.01 10.43 1.96
CA ASP A 111 -7.13 9.59 2.36
C ASP A 111 -7.89 9.05 1.13
N ALA A 112 -8.09 9.88 0.11
CA ALA A 112 -8.70 9.47 -1.16
C ALA A 112 -7.86 8.43 -1.91
N ALA A 113 -6.53 8.59 -1.95
CA ALA A 113 -5.63 7.64 -2.61
C ALA A 113 -5.64 6.26 -1.91
N PHE A 114 -5.58 6.22 -0.58
CA PHE A 114 -5.73 4.96 0.16
C PHE A 114 -7.13 4.34 -0.03
N GLY A 115 -8.18 5.16 -0.06
CA GLY A 115 -9.53 4.71 -0.36
C GLY A 115 -9.64 4.05 -1.74
N GLN A 116 -8.99 4.61 -2.76
CA GLN A 116 -8.92 4.02 -4.10
C GLN A 116 -8.21 2.66 -4.10
N VAL A 117 -7.06 2.55 -3.42
CA VAL A 117 -6.33 1.28 -3.30
C VAL A 117 -7.20 0.21 -2.64
N LEU A 118 -7.87 0.55 -1.53
CA LEU A 118 -8.75 -0.39 -0.85
C LEU A 118 -9.94 -0.81 -1.73
N ALA A 119 -10.56 0.13 -2.44
CA ALA A 119 -11.66 -0.18 -3.36
C ALA A 119 -11.24 -1.10 -4.53
N LEU A 120 -10.01 -0.95 -5.01
CA LEU A 120 -9.45 -1.83 -6.03
C LEU A 120 -9.18 -3.23 -5.47
N LEU A 121 -8.61 -3.33 -4.26
CA LEU A 121 -8.42 -4.62 -3.59
C LEU A 121 -9.75 -5.32 -3.27
N GLU A 122 -10.78 -4.56 -2.88
CA GLU A 122 -12.13 -5.12 -2.70
C GLU A 122 -12.66 -5.78 -3.99
N LYS A 123 -12.42 -5.15 -5.15
CA LYS A 123 -12.80 -5.76 -6.44
C LYS A 123 -12.06 -7.08 -6.70
N VAL A 124 -10.74 -7.12 -6.47
CA VAL A 124 -9.95 -8.34 -6.65
C VAL A 124 -10.46 -9.46 -5.75
N VAL A 125 -10.63 -9.17 -4.46
CA VAL A 125 -11.09 -10.18 -3.49
C VAL A 125 -12.53 -10.61 -3.77
N ALA A 126 -13.39 -9.71 -4.24
CA ALA A 126 -14.77 -10.05 -4.60
C ALA A 126 -14.83 -11.03 -5.78
N ILE A 127 -14.04 -10.82 -6.83
CA ILE A 127 -13.96 -11.72 -7.98
C ILE A 127 -13.49 -13.11 -7.55
N GLU A 128 -12.40 -13.19 -6.79
CA GLU A 128 -11.88 -14.46 -6.28
C GLU A 128 -12.89 -15.17 -5.37
N ALA A 129 -13.60 -14.41 -4.54
CA ALA A 129 -14.62 -14.96 -3.66
C ALA A 129 -15.81 -15.53 -4.43
N GLU A 130 -16.27 -14.83 -5.49
CA GLU A 130 -17.37 -15.29 -6.34
C GLU A 130 -16.98 -16.55 -7.10
N GLU A 131 -15.83 -16.59 -7.75
CA GLU A 131 -15.33 -17.75 -8.50
C GLU A 131 -15.15 -18.99 -7.63
N ARG A 132 -14.77 -18.81 -6.36
CA ARG A 132 -14.48 -19.89 -5.41
C ARG A 132 -15.61 -20.20 -4.44
N HIS A 133 -16.76 -19.50 -4.58
CA HIS A 133 -17.93 -19.65 -3.71
C HIS A 133 -17.64 -19.39 -2.22
N PHE A 134 -16.78 -18.41 -1.93
CA PHE A 134 -16.57 -17.90 -0.59
C PHE A 134 -17.69 -16.90 -0.24
N THR A 135 -18.68 -17.32 0.55
CA THR A 135 -19.92 -16.54 0.71
C THR A 135 -20.13 -15.95 2.11
N ASP A 136 -19.40 -16.41 3.11
CA ASP A 136 -19.69 -16.09 4.51
C ASP A 136 -18.62 -15.20 5.15
N PHE A 137 -18.37 -14.02 4.53
CA PHE A 137 -17.47 -13.02 5.09
C PHE A 137 -17.90 -11.61 4.69
N ASP A 138 -17.55 -10.63 5.53
CA ASP A 138 -17.72 -9.22 5.21
C ASP A 138 -16.50 -8.72 4.41
N LEU A 139 -16.73 -8.39 3.14
CA LEU A 139 -15.68 -8.03 2.18
C LEU A 139 -14.84 -6.83 2.66
N ALA A 140 -15.50 -5.73 3.02
CA ALA A 140 -14.79 -4.50 3.31
C ALA A 140 -13.88 -4.57 4.56
N PRO A 141 -14.30 -5.09 5.71
CA PRO A 141 -13.40 -5.35 6.84
C PRO A 141 -12.31 -6.37 6.51
N THR A 142 -12.64 -7.45 5.78
CA THR A 142 -11.68 -8.49 5.42
C THR A 142 -10.52 -7.92 4.62
N VAL A 143 -10.79 -7.14 3.58
CA VAL A 143 -9.76 -6.49 2.76
C VAL A 143 -8.90 -5.54 3.59
N ARG A 144 -9.50 -4.78 4.52
CA ARG A 144 -8.74 -3.89 5.43
C ARG A 144 -7.81 -4.66 6.35
N VAL A 145 -8.24 -5.79 6.89
CA VAL A 145 -7.39 -6.67 7.71
C VAL A 145 -6.27 -7.26 6.86
N MET A 146 -6.57 -7.80 5.67
CA MET A 146 -5.57 -8.34 4.74
C MET A 146 -4.51 -7.29 4.39
N PHE A 147 -4.94 -6.09 4.01
CA PHE A 147 -4.03 -5.00 3.67
C PHE A 147 -3.20 -4.55 4.88
N SER A 148 -3.80 -4.47 6.07
CA SER A 148 -3.10 -4.10 7.30
C SER A 148 -2.02 -5.10 7.69
N MET A 149 -2.24 -6.40 7.50
CA MET A 149 -1.23 -7.42 7.76
C MET A 149 0.01 -7.24 6.89
N VAL A 150 -0.17 -7.08 5.58
CA VAL A 150 0.96 -6.92 4.66
C VAL A 150 1.64 -5.56 4.84
N LEU A 151 0.88 -4.51 5.09
CA LEU A 151 1.40 -3.16 5.38
C LEU A 151 2.29 -3.19 6.64
N ALA A 152 1.81 -3.81 7.73
CA ALA A 152 2.59 -3.95 8.96
C ALA A 152 3.88 -4.74 8.75
N ALA A 153 3.84 -5.84 8.00
CA ALA A 153 5.03 -6.62 7.67
C ALA A 153 6.03 -5.82 6.83
N ALA A 154 5.58 -5.07 5.85
CA ALA A 154 6.43 -4.27 4.97
C ALA A 154 7.07 -3.09 5.70
N LEU A 155 6.33 -2.39 6.56
CA LEU A 155 6.79 -1.18 7.24
C LEU A 155 7.53 -1.47 8.55
N HIS A 156 7.09 -2.43 9.32
CA HIS A 156 7.55 -2.68 10.69
C HIS A 156 8.09 -4.09 10.92
N GLY A 157 8.15 -4.94 9.90
CA GLY A 157 8.59 -6.33 10.03
C GLY A 157 9.95 -6.50 10.70
N ASP A 158 10.88 -5.59 10.42
CA ASP A 158 12.22 -5.61 11.00
C ASP A 158 12.19 -5.51 12.54
N TRP A 159 11.25 -4.73 13.10
CA TRP A 159 11.05 -4.60 14.56
C TRP A 159 10.47 -5.87 15.16
N MET A 160 9.65 -6.59 14.41
CA MET A 160 9.05 -7.86 14.82
C MET A 160 9.97 -9.06 14.52
N GLY A 161 11.23 -8.82 14.17
CA GLY A 161 12.23 -9.85 13.88
C GLY A 161 12.03 -10.57 12.54
N MET A 162 11.14 -10.09 11.68
CA MET A 162 10.97 -10.63 10.34
C MET A 162 12.25 -10.38 9.52
N GLY A 163 12.62 -11.34 8.71
CA GLY A 163 13.88 -11.32 7.96
C GLY A 163 15.11 -11.74 8.79
N ARG A 164 14.98 -11.84 10.12
CA ARG A 164 16.07 -12.31 11.03
C ARG A 164 15.72 -13.61 11.72
N THR A 165 14.67 -13.62 12.54
CA THR A 165 14.21 -14.81 13.29
C THR A 165 13.15 -15.61 12.53
N VAL A 166 12.35 -14.94 11.72
CA VAL A 166 11.34 -15.53 10.84
C VAL A 166 11.49 -14.94 9.45
N SER A 167 11.62 -15.76 8.42
CA SER A 167 11.72 -15.25 7.04
C SER A 167 10.42 -14.58 6.59
N TYR A 168 10.54 -13.57 5.72
CA TYR A 168 9.36 -12.92 5.12
C TYR A 168 8.50 -13.90 4.34
N ASP A 169 9.10 -14.89 3.66
CA ASP A 169 8.36 -15.93 2.95
C ASP A 169 7.42 -16.69 3.87
N ARG A 170 7.89 -17.13 5.03
CA ARG A 170 7.06 -17.81 6.03
C ARG A 170 5.94 -16.92 6.58
N VAL A 171 6.20 -15.63 6.73
CA VAL A 171 5.17 -14.66 7.15
C VAL A 171 4.09 -14.55 6.09
N LEU A 172 4.48 -14.38 4.83
CA LEU A 172 3.54 -14.26 3.71
C LEU A 172 2.75 -15.56 3.50
N ASP A 173 3.38 -16.73 3.64
CA ASP A 173 2.69 -18.03 3.63
C ASP A 173 1.65 -18.12 4.75
N THR A 174 2.01 -17.67 5.95
CA THR A 174 1.09 -17.67 7.10
C THR A 174 -0.08 -16.73 6.87
N MET A 175 0.14 -15.53 6.34
CA MET A 175 -0.94 -14.58 5.97
C MET A 175 -1.89 -15.22 4.96
N THR A 176 -1.34 -15.86 3.93
CA THR A 176 -2.12 -16.58 2.92
C THR A 176 -2.99 -17.67 3.55
N GLN A 177 -2.40 -18.52 4.37
CA GLN A 177 -3.13 -19.61 5.02
C GLN A 177 -4.25 -19.11 5.94
N LEU A 178 -3.97 -18.07 6.75
CA LEU A 178 -4.97 -17.47 7.64
C LEU A 178 -6.14 -16.91 6.85
N THR A 179 -5.86 -16.20 5.75
CA THR A 179 -6.90 -15.61 4.90
C THR A 179 -7.72 -16.69 4.19
N VAL A 180 -7.08 -17.59 3.47
CA VAL A 180 -7.79 -18.62 2.68
C VAL A 180 -8.59 -19.56 3.58
N ARG A 181 -8.05 -19.95 4.73
CA ARG A 181 -8.79 -20.79 5.69
C ARG A 181 -9.92 -20.03 6.37
N GLY A 182 -9.70 -18.76 6.71
CA GLY A 182 -10.73 -17.90 7.30
C GLY A 182 -11.92 -17.68 6.37
N LEU A 183 -11.67 -17.56 5.07
CA LEU A 183 -12.73 -17.43 4.05
C LEU A 183 -13.49 -18.73 3.77
N ARG A 184 -12.93 -19.87 4.15
CA ARG A 184 -13.52 -21.22 3.94
C ARG A 184 -14.30 -21.74 5.15
N VAL A 185 -14.40 -20.99 6.25
CA VAL A 185 -15.15 -21.47 7.42
C VAL A 185 -16.62 -21.53 7.07
N PRO A 186 -17.28 -22.74 7.14
CA PRO A 186 -18.72 -22.83 6.91
C PRO A 186 -19.47 -22.05 8.00
N PRO A 187 -20.68 -21.53 7.69
CA PRO A 187 -21.51 -20.83 8.66
C PRO A 187 -21.73 -21.72 9.89
N SER A 188 -21.63 -21.11 11.06
CA SER A 188 -21.97 -21.77 12.31
C SER A 188 -23.45 -22.14 12.26
N THR A 189 -23.76 -23.43 12.20
CA THR A 189 -25.14 -23.94 12.32
C THR A 189 -25.74 -23.63 13.66
#